data_4a341f73991281b364c217d722e3a16b
#
_entry.id   4a341f73991281b364c217d722e3a16b
#
_cell.length_a   1.000
_cell.length_b   1.000
_cell.length_c   1.000
_cell.angle_alpha   90.00
_cell.angle_beta   90.00
_cell.angle_gamma   90.00
#
_symmetry.space_group_name_H-M   'P 1'
#
loop_
_entity.id
_entity.type
_entity.pdbx_description
1 polymer ?
#
loop_
_entity_poly.entity_id
_entity_poly.type
_entity_poly.pdbx_seq_one_letter_code
_entity_poly.pdbx_strand_id
1 'polypeptide(L)'
;MNVFLRKKIEQVKILNFAAVKSDCSPNVRLPTKPLVYTGKTPRGGGAHTLEAAMSDLVSASGKPVKIPGPDHPITLTRHPARVVVRAAGKILADSRNALILQEATYPPVFYFPREDVNMALLQKNEHVSYCPYKGDCSYFTFALNGEQGANTAWSYEMPYNAVVAIKDHLAFYPDKVTEISTEA
;
A
#
# COMPACT_ATOMS: atom_id res chain seq x y z
N MET A 1 50.05 7.37 -7.25
CA MET A 1 49.61 6.41 -6.22
C MET A 1 48.19 6.79 -5.83
N ASN A 2 47.22 6.24 -6.55
CA ASN A 2 45.80 6.61 -6.42
C ASN A 2 45.07 5.53 -5.61
N VAL A 3 44.59 5.90 -4.42
CA VAL A 3 43.79 5.05 -3.57
C VAL A 3 42.33 5.28 -3.95
N PHE A 4 41.76 4.37 -4.77
CA PHE A 4 40.34 4.30 -5.04
C PHE A 4 39.62 3.77 -3.80
N LEU A 5 38.94 4.66 -3.09
CA LEU A 5 38.00 4.28 -2.04
C LEU A 5 36.74 3.72 -2.71
N ARG A 6 36.63 2.40 -2.82
CA ARG A 6 35.39 1.72 -3.20
C ARG A 6 34.42 1.85 -2.02
N LYS A 7 33.44 2.77 -2.13
CA LYS A 7 32.26 2.76 -1.28
C LYS A 7 31.48 1.47 -1.53
N LYS A 8 31.42 0.64 -0.53
CA LYS A 8 30.63 -0.60 -0.50
C LYS A 8 29.14 -0.20 -0.48
N ILE A 9 28.47 -0.32 -1.60
CA ILE A 9 27.00 -0.21 -1.68
C ILE A 9 26.47 -1.50 -1.07
N GLU A 10 25.90 -1.39 0.11
CA GLU A 10 25.21 -2.51 0.76
C GLU A 10 23.87 -2.71 0.06
N GLN A 11 23.86 -3.60 -0.92
CA GLN A 11 22.64 -4.03 -1.58
C GLN A 11 21.85 -4.91 -0.61
N VAL A 12 20.78 -4.36 -0.05
CA VAL A 12 19.76 -5.19 0.57
C VAL A 12 19.05 -5.92 -0.56
N LYS A 13 19.47 -7.16 -0.82
CA LYS A 13 18.73 -8.09 -1.68
C LYS A 13 17.39 -8.36 -1.02
N ILE A 14 16.36 -7.72 -1.50
CA ILE A 14 14.98 -8.10 -1.17
C ILE A 14 14.74 -9.46 -1.83
N LEU A 15 14.69 -10.49 -1.00
CA LEU A 15 14.42 -11.87 -1.39
C LEU A 15 13.09 -11.97 -2.17
N ASN A 16 13.12 -12.79 -3.22
CA ASN A 16 12.03 -13.09 -4.14
C ASN A 16 10.64 -13.14 -3.50
N PHE A 17 9.79 -12.25 -3.98
CA PHE A 17 8.37 -12.20 -3.67
C PHE A 17 7.65 -13.26 -4.52
N ALA A 18 7.24 -14.35 -3.90
CA ALA A 18 6.24 -15.23 -4.51
C ALA A 18 4.91 -14.48 -4.58
N ALA A 19 4.40 -14.29 -5.77
CA ALA A 19 3.14 -13.61 -6.02
C ALA A 19 1.99 -14.28 -5.27
N VAL A 20 1.46 -13.62 -4.23
CA VAL A 20 0.17 -13.99 -3.67
C VAL A 20 -0.89 -13.49 -4.64
N LYS A 21 -1.41 -14.41 -5.46
CA LYS A 21 -2.61 -14.19 -6.25
C LYS A 21 -3.79 -14.08 -5.30
N SER A 22 -4.25 -12.87 -5.04
CA SER A 22 -5.59 -12.66 -4.50
C SER A 22 -6.55 -12.57 -5.68
N ASP A 23 -7.23 -13.68 -6.00
CA ASP A 23 -8.34 -13.71 -6.93
C ASP A 23 -9.50 -12.88 -6.38
N CYS A 24 -9.78 -11.75 -7.00
CA CYS A 24 -11.05 -11.06 -6.90
C CYS A 24 -11.58 -10.79 -8.31
N SER A 25 -12.55 -11.62 -8.71
CA SER A 25 -13.31 -11.47 -9.97
C SER A 25 -14.34 -10.33 -9.88
N PRO A 26 -14.59 -9.55 -10.96
CA PRO A 26 -15.41 -8.35 -10.90
C PRO A 26 -16.88 -8.67 -11.29
N ASN A 27 -17.83 -8.24 -10.46
CA ASN A 27 -19.16 -7.76 -10.91
C ASN A 27 -20.03 -7.37 -9.71
N VAL A 28 -20.20 -6.07 -9.44
CA VAL A 28 -21.44 -5.53 -8.82
C VAL A 28 -21.55 -4.01 -9.10
N ARG A 29 -22.74 -3.62 -9.61
CA ARG A 29 -23.17 -2.23 -9.82
C ARG A 29 -23.36 -1.50 -8.50
N LEU A 30 -22.95 -0.24 -8.45
CA LEU A 30 -23.11 0.65 -7.30
C LEU A 30 -24.54 1.20 -7.16
N PRO A 31 -25.11 1.28 -5.94
CA PRO A 31 -26.20 2.18 -5.61
C PRO A 31 -25.68 3.49 -5.02
N THR A 32 -26.15 4.59 -5.57
CA THR A 32 -25.90 5.97 -5.13
C THR A 32 -26.88 6.37 -4.03
N LYS A 33 -26.52 6.31 -2.76
CA LYS A 33 -27.12 7.13 -1.68
C LYS A 33 -26.25 7.11 -0.40
N PRO A 34 -26.02 8.26 0.27
CA PRO A 34 -25.32 8.32 1.53
C PRO A 34 -26.22 7.80 2.66
N LEU A 35 -25.69 6.93 3.51
CA LEU A 35 -26.37 6.47 4.72
C LEU A 35 -26.10 7.44 5.87
N VAL A 36 -27.19 8.02 6.40
CA VAL A 36 -27.19 8.83 7.63
C VAL A 36 -27.31 7.85 8.81
N TYR A 37 -26.32 7.87 9.71
CA TYR A 37 -26.36 7.11 10.96
C TYR A 37 -27.28 7.79 11.96
N THR A 38 -28.45 7.20 12.25
CA THR A 38 -29.31 7.59 13.39
C THR A 38 -29.12 6.58 14.52
N GLY A 39 -28.27 6.92 15.47
CA GLY A 39 -28.03 6.08 16.65
C GLY A 39 -29.20 6.10 17.62
N LYS A 40 -29.78 4.93 17.88
CA LYS A 40 -30.65 4.69 19.03
C LYS A 40 -29.94 3.69 19.94
N THR A 41 -29.51 4.12 21.11
CA THR A 41 -28.88 3.27 22.15
C THR A 41 -29.89 2.34 22.76
N PRO A 42 -29.67 1.01 22.81
CA PRO A 42 -30.46 0.12 23.65
C PRO A 42 -29.94 0.15 25.09
N ARG A 43 -30.84 0.42 26.05
CA ARG A 43 -30.60 0.14 27.48
C ARG A 43 -30.80 -1.36 27.72
N GLY A 44 -29.80 -2.02 28.28
CA GLY A 44 -29.91 -3.40 28.71
C GLY A 44 -28.53 -4.03 28.95
N GLY A 45 -28.19 -4.25 30.24
CA GLY A 45 -26.90 -4.75 30.69
C GLY A 45 -26.66 -6.20 30.25
N GLY A 46 -25.48 -6.46 29.80
CA GLY A 46 -24.85 -7.73 29.54
C GLY A 46 -23.43 -7.42 29.07
N ALA A 47 -22.45 -7.88 29.84
CA ALA A 47 -21.05 -7.77 29.48
C ALA A 47 -20.79 -8.62 28.22
N HIS A 48 -21.16 -8.12 27.05
CA HIS A 48 -20.66 -8.60 25.78
C HIS A 48 -19.29 -7.96 25.57
N THR A 49 -18.27 -8.78 25.60
CA THR A 49 -16.89 -8.38 25.35
C THR A 49 -16.81 -7.58 24.04
N LEU A 50 -16.12 -6.46 24.09
CA LEU A 50 -15.86 -5.57 22.92
C LEU A 50 -15.30 -6.29 21.70
N GLU A 51 -14.74 -7.48 21.86
CA GLU A 51 -14.24 -8.34 20.78
C GLU A 51 -15.32 -8.89 19.85
N ALA A 52 -16.52 -9.20 20.37
CA ALA A 52 -17.61 -9.71 19.53
C ALA A 52 -18.24 -8.63 18.62
N ALA A 53 -18.13 -7.35 18.98
CA ALA A 53 -18.66 -6.24 18.18
C ALA A 53 -17.74 -5.81 17.01
N MET A 54 -16.50 -6.31 16.96
CA MET A 54 -15.50 -5.92 15.93
C MET A 54 -15.50 -6.84 14.70
N SER A 55 -16.20 -7.97 14.73
CA SER A 55 -16.19 -8.94 13.63
C SER A 55 -17.07 -8.56 12.44
N ASP A 56 -17.99 -7.61 12.58
CA ASP A 56 -19.00 -7.27 11.57
C ASP A 56 -18.85 -5.84 11.01
N LEU A 57 -17.65 -5.26 11.06
CA LEU A 57 -17.41 -4.00 10.41
C LEU A 57 -17.46 -4.17 8.90
N VAL A 58 -18.31 -3.39 8.24
CA VAL A 58 -18.41 -3.34 6.79
C VAL A 58 -18.13 -1.92 6.29
N SER A 59 -17.47 -1.82 5.15
CA SER A 59 -17.25 -0.54 4.46
C SER A 59 -18.59 0.01 3.92
N ALA A 60 -18.59 1.27 3.48
CA ALA A 60 -19.74 1.88 2.81
C ALA A 60 -20.17 1.09 1.54
N SER A 61 -19.28 0.30 0.95
CA SER A 61 -19.56 -0.59 -0.18
C SER A 61 -19.99 -2.01 0.23
N GLY A 62 -20.23 -2.27 1.52
CA GLY A 62 -20.63 -3.59 2.03
C GLY A 62 -19.49 -4.62 2.09
N LYS A 63 -18.23 -4.20 1.89
CA LYS A 63 -17.07 -5.09 1.98
C LYS A 63 -16.61 -5.26 3.44
N PRO A 64 -16.12 -6.44 3.86
CA PRO A 64 -15.69 -6.68 5.24
C PRO A 64 -14.48 -5.80 5.59
N VAL A 65 -14.54 -5.11 6.74
CA VAL A 65 -13.44 -4.30 7.27
C VAL A 65 -12.82 -5.03 8.45
N LYS A 66 -11.50 -5.12 8.47
CA LYS A 66 -10.73 -5.68 9.58
C LYS A 66 -9.85 -4.61 10.21
N ILE A 67 -9.70 -4.68 11.53
CA ILE A 67 -8.78 -3.83 12.28
C ILE A 67 -7.51 -4.63 12.55
N PRO A 68 -6.30 -4.06 12.30
CA PRO A 68 -5.05 -4.71 12.70
C PRO A 68 -5.04 -5.00 14.20
N GLY A 69 -4.55 -6.19 14.57
CA GLY A 69 -4.48 -6.65 15.95
C GLY A 69 -3.29 -7.59 16.14
N PRO A 70 -3.17 -8.25 17.32
CA PRO A 70 -2.04 -9.13 17.61
C PRO A 70 -1.85 -10.25 16.59
N ASP A 71 -2.95 -10.81 16.06
CA ASP A 71 -2.90 -11.91 15.07
C ASP A 71 -2.59 -11.44 13.65
N HIS A 72 -2.80 -10.16 13.36
CA HIS A 72 -2.48 -9.55 12.07
C HIS A 72 -2.02 -8.10 12.28
N PRO A 73 -0.82 -7.89 12.83
CA PRO A 73 -0.30 -6.56 13.09
C PRO A 73 0.06 -5.83 11.80
N ILE A 74 -0.24 -4.53 11.74
CA ILE A 74 0.26 -3.63 10.72
C ILE A 74 0.97 -2.48 11.41
N THR A 75 2.23 -2.26 11.07
CA THR A 75 3.01 -1.14 11.59
C THR A 75 3.50 -0.26 10.46
N LEU A 76 3.55 1.05 10.72
CA LEU A 76 4.04 2.05 9.80
C LEU A 76 5.16 2.83 10.47
N THR A 77 6.33 2.88 9.84
CA THR A 77 7.49 3.62 10.31
C THR A 77 8.11 4.43 9.19
N ARG A 78 8.68 5.59 9.50
CA ARG A 78 9.44 6.36 8.51
C ARG A 78 10.80 5.69 8.27
N HIS A 79 11.17 5.54 6.99
CA HIS A 79 12.52 5.08 6.65
C HIS A 79 13.54 6.22 6.87
N PRO A 80 14.69 5.95 7.54
CA PRO A 80 15.66 7.00 7.88
C PRO A 80 16.50 7.48 6.68
N ALA A 81 16.71 6.63 5.68
CA ALA A 81 17.54 6.94 4.51
C ALA A 81 16.69 7.34 3.29
N ARG A 82 17.33 7.96 2.31
CA ARG A 82 16.73 8.21 1.00
C ARG A 82 16.46 6.89 0.29
N VAL A 83 15.27 6.76 -0.33
CA VAL A 83 14.88 5.59 -1.11
C VAL A 83 14.56 6.02 -2.53
N VAL A 84 15.15 5.31 -3.50
CA VAL A 84 14.98 5.62 -4.93
C VAL A 84 14.43 4.40 -5.67
N VAL A 85 13.43 4.64 -6.52
CA VAL A 85 12.85 3.62 -7.42
C VAL A 85 13.24 3.94 -8.85
N ARG A 86 13.82 2.97 -9.55
CA ARG A 86 14.23 3.09 -10.95
C ARG A 86 13.58 2.02 -11.81
N ALA A 87 13.13 2.41 -13.01
CA ALA A 87 12.68 1.48 -14.05
C ALA A 87 12.98 2.04 -15.43
N ALA A 88 13.41 1.18 -16.36
CA ALA A 88 13.75 1.52 -17.74
C ALA A 88 14.62 2.80 -17.85
N GLY A 89 15.63 2.94 -16.98
CA GLY A 89 16.55 4.09 -16.96
C GLY A 89 15.94 5.41 -16.44
N LYS A 90 14.70 5.38 -15.90
CA LYS A 90 14.02 6.54 -15.30
C LYS A 90 13.94 6.39 -13.80
N ILE A 91 13.92 7.53 -13.08
CA ILE A 91 13.58 7.60 -11.66
C ILE A 91 12.07 7.76 -11.57
N LEU A 92 11.41 6.79 -10.95
CA LEU A 92 9.96 6.81 -10.70
C LEU A 92 9.62 7.44 -9.36
N ALA A 93 10.46 7.23 -8.35
CA ALA A 93 10.33 7.87 -7.04
C ALA A 93 11.71 8.15 -6.45
N ASP A 94 11.81 9.23 -5.65
CA ASP A 94 13.03 9.67 -4.97
C ASP A 94 12.63 10.38 -3.67
N SER A 95 12.70 9.69 -2.55
CA SER A 95 12.13 10.17 -1.30
C SER A 95 13.09 10.02 -0.11
N ARG A 96 13.10 11.04 0.74
CA ARG A 96 13.65 10.97 2.11
C ARG A 96 12.56 10.81 3.17
N ASN A 97 11.31 10.69 2.74
CA ASN A 97 10.12 10.59 3.59
C ASN A 97 9.34 9.29 3.38
N ALA A 98 9.95 8.29 2.73
CA ALA A 98 9.30 7.01 2.50
C ALA A 98 8.88 6.36 3.82
N LEU A 99 7.69 5.78 3.85
CA LEU A 99 7.20 4.95 4.94
C LEU A 99 7.49 3.49 4.65
N ILE A 100 7.78 2.71 5.69
CA ILE A 100 7.79 1.25 5.65
C ILE A 100 6.51 0.75 6.29
N LEU A 101 5.71 0.00 5.54
CA LEU A 101 4.58 -0.76 6.06
C LEU A 101 5.02 -2.21 6.24
N GLN A 102 4.97 -2.68 7.48
CA GLN A 102 5.13 -4.09 7.82
C GLN A 102 3.76 -4.67 8.18
N GLU A 103 3.29 -5.64 7.42
CA GLU A 103 2.02 -6.32 7.63
C GLU A 103 2.27 -7.78 8.00
N ALA A 104 1.96 -8.15 9.22
CA ALA A 104 2.15 -9.49 9.75
C ALA A 104 3.54 -10.07 9.37
N THR A 105 3.59 -11.23 8.72
CA THR A 105 4.82 -11.89 8.26
C THR A 105 5.17 -11.58 6.80
N TYR A 106 4.39 -10.71 6.12
CA TYR A 106 4.69 -10.33 4.74
C TYR A 106 5.94 -9.45 4.69
N PRO A 107 6.67 -9.46 3.57
CA PRO A 107 7.79 -8.54 3.37
C PRO A 107 7.38 -7.08 3.52
N PRO A 108 8.26 -6.24 4.09
CA PRO A 108 7.99 -4.82 4.23
C PRO A 108 7.84 -4.13 2.88
N VAL A 109 6.93 -3.15 2.81
CA VAL A 109 6.63 -2.39 1.60
C VAL A 109 6.95 -0.92 1.82
N PHE A 110 7.68 -0.31 0.89
CA PHE A 110 7.90 1.13 0.87
C PHE A 110 6.70 1.85 0.26
N TYR A 111 6.24 2.88 0.96
CA TYR A 111 5.23 3.82 0.51
C TYR A 111 5.86 5.20 0.37
N PHE A 112 5.78 5.77 -0.82
CA PHE A 112 6.40 7.04 -1.19
C PHE A 112 5.34 8.13 -1.21
N PRO A 113 5.54 9.31 -0.57
CA PRO A 113 4.67 10.46 -0.74
C PRO A 113 4.49 10.74 -2.24
N ARG A 114 3.28 11.07 -2.66
CA ARG A 114 2.95 11.30 -4.08
C ARG A 114 3.79 12.43 -4.70
N GLU A 115 4.14 13.42 -3.90
CA GLU A 115 5.02 14.53 -4.29
C GLU A 115 6.46 14.10 -4.62
N ASP A 116 6.93 13.00 -4.04
CA ASP A 116 8.26 12.42 -4.29
C ASP A 116 8.23 11.38 -5.43
N VAL A 117 7.08 11.21 -6.10
CA VAL A 117 6.87 10.29 -7.22
C VAL A 117 6.72 11.07 -8.52
N ASN A 118 7.42 10.64 -9.58
CA ASN A 118 7.27 11.21 -10.91
C ASN A 118 5.94 10.76 -11.55
N MET A 119 4.85 11.40 -11.14
CA MET A 119 3.50 11.08 -11.61
C MET A 119 3.31 11.28 -13.13
N ALA A 120 4.17 12.08 -13.79
CA ALA A 120 4.11 12.25 -15.24
C ALA A 120 4.47 10.98 -16.03
N LEU A 121 5.17 10.04 -15.38
CA LEU A 121 5.54 8.73 -15.95
C LEU A 121 4.51 7.64 -15.64
N LEU A 122 3.53 7.91 -14.78
CA LEU A 122 2.56 6.94 -14.30
C LEU A 122 1.14 7.33 -14.72
N GLN A 123 0.40 6.38 -15.28
CA GLN A 123 -0.99 6.56 -15.66
C GLN A 123 -1.88 5.69 -14.77
N LYS A 124 -2.86 6.31 -14.09
CA LYS A 124 -3.88 5.56 -13.37
C LYS A 124 -4.69 4.73 -14.37
N ASN A 125 -4.90 3.47 -14.07
CA ASN A 125 -5.68 2.55 -14.89
C ASN A 125 -6.98 2.12 -14.19
N GLU A 126 -7.81 1.33 -14.89
CA GLU A 126 -9.10 0.86 -14.40
C GLU A 126 -9.01 -0.31 -13.41
N HIS A 127 -7.79 -0.85 -13.21
CA HIS A 127 -7.61 -1.96 -12.28
C HIS A 127 -7.80 -1.45 -10.85
N VAL A 128 -8.60 -2.18 -10.07
CA VAL A 128 -8.86 -1.93 -8.66
C VAL A 128 -8.82 -3.23 -7.89
N SER A 129 -8.40 -3.17 -6.63
CA SER A 129 -8.50 -4.30 -5.71
C SER A 129 -8.97 -3.82 -4.34
N TYR A 130 -9.19 -4.74 -3.43
CA TYR A 130 -9.66 -4.44 -2.09
C TYR A 130 -8.83 -5.19 -1.05
N CYS A 131 -8.41 -4.49 0.00
CA CYS A 131 -7.79 -5.06 1.18
C CYS A 131 -8.68 -4.81 2.40
N PRO A 132 -9.09 -5.84 3.17
CA PRO A 132 -9.92 -5.65 4.37
C PRO A 132 -9.30 -4.74 5.42
N TYR A 133 -7.98 -4.65 5.50
CA TYR A 133 -7.24 -3.83 6.46
C TYR A 133 -6.93 -2.42 5.97
N LYS A 134 -6.86 -2.21 4.63
CA LYS A 134 -6.38 -0.95 4.05
C LYS A 134 -7.43 -0.22 3.21
N GLY A 135 -8.43 -0.92 2.67
CA GLY A 135 -9.47 -0.34 1.83
C GLY A 135 -9.31 -0.62 0.34
N ASP A 136 -9.93 0.21 -0.49
CA ASP A 136 -9.85 0.11 -1.96
C ASP A 136 -8.48 0.61 -2.45
N CYS A 137 -7.92 -0.13 -3.41
CA CYS A 137 -6.61 0.10 -3.99
C CYS A 137 -6.72 0.47 -5.47
N SER A 138 -6.10 1.57 -5.85
CA SER A 138 -5.94 2.03 -7.24
C SER A 138 -4.57 1.63 -7.77
N TYR A 139 -4.47 1.43 -9.10
CA TYR A 139 -3.24 1.01 -9.75
C TYR A 139 -2.77 1.99 -10.81
N PHE A 140 -1.45 1.98 -11.03
CA PHE A 140 -0.78 2.87 -11.97
C PHE A 140 0.14 2.08 -12.89
N THR A 141 0.06 2.40 -14.18
CA THR A 141 0.87 1.81 -15.24
C THR A 141 2.04 2.74 -15.56
N PHE A 142 3.25 2.17 -15.67
CA PHE A 142 4.42 2.84 -16.19
C PHE A 142 4.50 2.60 -17.71
N ALA A 143 4.05 3.56 -18.50
CA ALA A 143 3.85 3.39 -19.95
C ALA A 143 5.12 3.07 -20.74
N LEU A 144 6.30 3.53 -20.27
CA LEU A 144 7.57 3.30 -20.99
C LEU A 144 8.08 1.86 -20.87
N ASN A 145 7.47 1.01 -20.06
CA ASN A 145 7.88 -0.39 -19.88
C ASN A 145 6.99 -1.39 -20.65
N GLY A 146 6.19 -0.91 -21.60
CA GLY A 146 5.29 -1.75 -22.39
C GLY A 146 4.31 -2.54 -21.51
N GLU A 147 4.05 -3.81 -21.85
CA GLU A 147 3.15 -4.69 -21.08
C GLU A 147 3.63 -4.95 -19.64
N GLN A 148 4.95 -4.99 -19.41
CA GLN A 148 5.54 -5.15 -18.09
C GLN A 148 5.26 -3.96 -17.16
N GLY A 149 4.97 -2.80 -17.74
CA GLY A 149 4.62 -1.58 -17.01
C GLY A 149 3.20 -1.56 -16.44
N ALA A 150 2.34 -2.51 -16.80
CA ALA A 150 0.98 -2.59 -16.28
C ALA A 150 0.99 -2.84 -14.76
N ASN A 151 0.24 -2.02 -14.01
CA ASN A 151 0.15 -2.12 -12.53
C ASN A 151 1.54 -2.08 -11.85
N THR A 152 2.45 -1.21 -12.31
CA THR A 152 3.79 -1.05 -11.71
C THR A 152 3.72 -0.50 -10.29
N ALA A 153 2.74 0.35 -10.02
CA ALA A 153 2.53 0.95 -8.72
C ALA A 153 1.07 0.87 -8.29
N TRP A 154 0.86 1.01 -6.97
CA TRP A 154 -0.48 1.08 -6.38
C TRP A 154 -0.56 2.14 -5.29
N SER A 155 -1.79 2.55 -4.95
CA SER A 155 -2.08 3.50 -3.88
C SER A 155 -3.41 3.21 -3.21
N TYR A 156 -3.48 3.42 -1.91
CA TYR A 156 -4.72 3.49 -1.15
C TYR A 156 -5.08 4.98 -0.98
N GLU A 157 -5.92 5.51 -1.90
CA GLU A 157 -6.24 6.95 -1.91
C GLU A 157 -7.16 7.35 -0.74
N MET A 158 -7.97 6.40 -0.27
CA MET A 158 -8.85 6.55 0.90
C MET A 158 -8.65 5.35 1.86
N PRO A 159 -7.48 5.24 2.49
CA PRO A 159 -7.18 4.11 3.36
C PRO A 159 -8.00 4.18 4.65
N TYR A 160 -8.19 3.03 5.31
CA TYR A 160 -8.82 2.98 6.62
C TYR A 160 -7.96 3.66 7.69
N ASN A 161 -8.61 4.11 8.77
CA ASN A 161 -7.98 4.90 9.84
C ASN A 161 -6.73 4.23 10.43
N ALA A 162 -6.74 2.91 10.55
CA ALA A 162 -5.60 2.15 11.09
C ALA A 162 -4.30 2.32 10.30
N VAL A 163 -4.41 2.68 9.01
CA VAL A 163 -3.29 2.88 8.10
C VAL A 163 -3.35 4.23 7.38
N VAL A 164 -4.04 5.20 7.96
CA VAL A 164 -4.27 6.52 7.33
C VAL A 164 -2.99 7.21 6.89
N ALA A 165 -1.86 6.92 7.50
CA ALA A 165 -0.56 7.50 7.15
C ALA A 165 -0.11 7.17 5.71
N ILE A 166 -0.63 6.09 5.07
CA ILE A 166 -0.32 5.79 3.66
C ILE A 166 -1.22 6.51 2.67
N LYS A 167 -2.15 7.34 3.14
CA LYS A 167 -2.94 8.20 2.25
C LYS A 167 -2.01 9.05 1.39
N ASP A 168 -2.35 9.19 0.11
CA ASP A 168 -1.57 9.95 -0.87
C ASP A 168 -0.10 9.46 -1.02
N HIS A 169 0.14 8.17 -0.73
CA HIS A 169 1.40 7.51 -1.00
C HIS A 169 1.23 6.46 -2.11
N LEU A 170 2.31 6.21 -2.85
CA LEU A 170 2.40 5.12 -3.81
C LEU A 170 3.41 4.07 -3.34
N ALA A 171 3.12 2.81 -3.67
CA ALA A 171 4.07 1.72 -3.53
C ALA A 171 4.34 1.09 -4.90
N PHE A 172 5.48 0.41 -5.05
CA PHE A 172 5.92 -0.17 -6.32
C PHE A 172 6.17 -1.67 -6.17
N TYR A 173 5.77 -2.45 -7.19
CA TYR A 173 6.10 -3.86 -7.27
C TYR A 173 7.58 -4.05 -7.62
N PRO A 174 8.38 -4.73 -6.75
CA PRO A 174 9.81 -4.91 -7.00
C PRO A 174 10.14 -5.67 -8.29
N ASP A 175 9.25 -6.58 -8.71
CA ASP A 175 9.37 -7.36 -9.94
C ASP A 175 9.02 -6.57 -11.22
N LYS A 176 8.43 -5.38 -11.07
CA LYS A 176 8.04 -4.49 -12.19
C LYS A 176 8.93 -3.27 -12.34
N VAL A 177 9.87 -3.09 -11.45
CA VAL A 177 10.87 -2.02 -11.51
C VAL A 177 12.27 -2.61 -11.62
N THR A 178 13.23 -1.82 -12.08
CA THR A 178 14.61 -2.30 -12.19
C THR A 178 15.26 -2.39 -10.82
N GLU A 179 14.93 -1.45 -9.93
CA GLU A 179 15.58 -1.32 -8.63
C GLU A 179 14.74 -0.49 -7.67
N ILE A 180 14.73 -0.91 -6.40
CA ILE A 180 14.36 -0.09 -5.24
C ILE A 180 15.59 -0.07 -4.34
N SER A 181 16.28 1.06 -4.23
CA SER A 181 17.54 1.18 -3.49
C SER A 181 17.45 2.20 -2.37
N THR A 182 18.18 1.94 -1.28
CA THR A 182 18.38 2.89 -0.18
C THR A 182 19.74 3.54 -0.31
N GLU A 183 19.78 4.86 -0.22
CA GLU A 183 20.99 5.67 -0.33
C GLU A 183 21.23 6.44 0.98
N ALA A 184 22.46 6.42 1.48
CA ALA A 184 22.85 7.09 2.73
C ALA A 184 22.81 8.62 2.60
#